data_dc6673fd093507e28210823c46dda790
#
_entry.id   dc6673fd093507e28210823c46dda790
#
_cell.length_a   1.000
_cell.length_b   1.000
_cell.length_c   1.000
_cell.angle_alpha   90.00
_cell.angle_beta   90.00
_cell.angle_gamma   90.00
#
_symmetry.space_group_name_H-M   'P 1'
#
loop_
_entity.id
_entity.type
_entity.pdbx_description
1 polymer ?
#
loop_
_entity_poly.entity_id
_entity_poly.type
_entity_poly.pdbx_seq_one_letter_code
_entity_poly.pdbx_strand_id
1 'polypeptide(L)'
;MEMKCRRLGAILVTALALTHLVCGPPSRDPATAPAAAGQAAPTSTLERHDFIRTLRLTGIVEAPRSTPVTVPRLAGPGINNLVITRLVAAGTSVKPGDLLVEFDRQSQLKAALDRKGEYLDLVAQIRKKQAEQSSSRARDDSELAQARNAVERARLENLKNELSPSIVADKNKLNLQEAEARLKQLEETFDLKRRAAQAELKILEIQRDRAQAAMRHAEENAGKMAVHARIAGLVVLRSVFKGNGMGEVQEGEEVRAGLPILDVVDPTAMQVRARINQVDVHALRAGQVAQIRLDAYPDKVLAGRLEQVFPIGAVSSLSDKVRSFTAIVSIRGTDPVLMPDLSAAVDVELERIAGAVVAPRDAVRSDGGRSMVRARNGSGFEDRQVTTGPANDVEVVIASGASAGTVVLRDLAAPRRQR
;
A
#
# COMPACT_ATOMS: atom_id res chain seq x y z
N MET A 1 47.94 16.91 -26.95
CA MET A 1 48.84 17.74 -26.15
C MET A 1 48.88 17.10 -24.78
N GLU A 2 49.75 16.09 -24.64
CA GLU A 2 51.03 16.11 -23.89
C GLU A 2 50.80 16.29 -22.41
N MET A 3 51.35 15.56 -21.49
CA MET A 3 52.48 14.61 -21.37
C MET A 3 52.44 14.10 -19.90
N LYS A 4 52.65 12.77 -19.75
CA LYS A 4 53.79 12.13 -19.04
C LYS A 4 54.10 12.54 -17.57
N CYS A 5 54.17 11.52 -16.70
CA CYS A 5 55.34 10.97 -15.98
C CYS A 5 54.83 9.97 -14.91
N ARG A 6 55.06 8.64 -14.95
CA ARG A 6 56.24 7.81 -14.76
C ARG A 6 57.03 8.07 -13.43
N ARG A 7 57.01 7.04 -12.55
CA ARG A 7 58.13 6.45 -11.74
C ARG A 7 57.50 5.34 -10.88
N LEU A 8 57.78 4.08 -11.05
CA LEU A 8 58.95 3.19 -10.95
C LEU A 8 59.76 3.36 -9.63
N GLY A 9 59.86 2.25 -8.89
CA GLY A 9 60.76 1.96 -7.78
C GLY A 9 60.29 0.65 -7.12
N ALA A 10 60.70 -0.55 -7.52
CA ALA A 10 61.96 -1.25 -7.36
C ALA A 10 62.17 -1.79 -5.94
N ILE A 11 61.81 -3.09 -5.74
CA ILE A 11 62.64 -4.23 -5.31
C ILE A 11 63.56 -4.01 -4.12
N LEU A 12 63.34 -4.79 -3.03
CA LEU A 12 64.46 -5.34 -2.27
C LEU A 12 64.13 -6.76 -1.77
N VAL A 13 64.78 -7.73 -2.37
CA VAL A 13 64.95 -9.11 -1.98
C VAL A 13 66.10 -9.14 -0.97
N THR A 14 65.93 -9.72 0.21
CA THR A 14 67.00 -10.21 1.04
C THR A 14 66.79 -11.65 1.39
N ALA A 15 67.56 -12.50 0.73
CA ALA A 15 67.82 -13.87 1.10
C ALA A 15 68.79 -13.90 2.29
N LEU A 16 68.51 -14.71 3.28
CA LEU A 16 69.54 -15.15 4.25
C LEU A 16 69.47 -16.64 4.47
N ALA A 17 70.60 -17.28 4.30
CA ALA A 17 70.88 -18.69 4.16
C ALA A 17 70.93 -19.46 5.47
N LEU A 18 70.58 -20.74 5.34
CA LEU A 18 70.93 -21.95 6.03
C LEU A 18 72.01 -21.88 7.12
N THR A 19 71.70 -22.49 8.27
CA THR A 19 72.65 -23.36 8.98
C THR A 19 71.89 -24.59 9.53
N HIS A 20 72.27 -25.74 9.02
CA HIS A 20 71.93 -27.07 9.57
C HIS A 20 72.63 -27.29 10.89
N LEU A 21 71.91 -27.68 11.94
CA LEU A 21 72.45 -28.37 13.09
C LEU A 21 71.70 -29.68 13.28
N VAL A 22 72.34 -30.76 12.94
CA VAL A 22 71.95 -32.13 13.21
C VAL A 22 72.16 -32.43 14.69
N CYS A 23 71.12 -32.80 15.42
CA CYS A 23 71.27 -33.44 16.72
C CYS A 23 70.27 -34.60 16.75
N GLY A 24 70.78 -35.83 16.84
CA GLY A 24 70.05 -37.05 16.82
C GLY A 24 69.23 -37.27 18.09
N PRO A 25 68.22 -38.18 18.05
CA PRO A 25 67.35 -38.44 19.20
C PRO A 25 67.94 -39.37 20.18
N PRO A 26 67.74 -39.19 21.51
CA PRO A 26 67.95 -40.18 22.48
C PRO A 26 66.74 -41.15 22.47
N SER A 27 67.04 -42.46 22.37
CA SER A 27 66.13 -43.57 22.59
C SER A 27 65.54 -43.50 24.00
N ARG A 28 64.18 -43.40 24.05
CA ARG A 28 63.43 -43.61 25.29
C ARG A 28 62.63 -44.91 25.18
N ASP A 29 62.80 -45.76 26.18
CA ASP A 29 62.10 -47.00 26.42
C ASP A 29 60.55 -46.78 26.41
N PRO A 30 59.77 -47.80 26.09
CA PRO A 30 58.33 -47.76 26.08
C PRO A 30 57.81 -47.71 27.54
N ALA A 31 57.59 -46.47 28.06
CA ALA A 31 56.81 -46.32 29.30
C ALA A 31 55.37 -46.70 29.01
N THR A 32 54.91 -47.71 29.71
CA THR A 32 53.53 -48.18 29.79
C THR A 32 52.57 -47.03 29.90
N ALA A 33 51.76 -46.81 28.84
CA ALA A 33 50.65 -45.82 28.87
C ALA A 33 49.67 -46.26 29.97
N PRO A 34 49.23 -45.36 30.86
CA PRO A 34 48.13 -45.65 31.76
C PRO A 34 46.87 -45.92 30.92
N ALA A 35 46.25 -47.07 31.26
CA ALA A 35 44.98 -47.46 30.67
C ALA A 35 44.02 -46.28 30.70
N ALA A 36 43.51 -45.91 29.54
CA ALA A 36 42.48 -44.84 29.37
C ALA A 36 41.34 -45.18 30.35
N ALA A 37 41.21 -44.32 31.38
CA ALA A 37 40.02 -44.36 32.23
C ALA A 37 38.82 -44.29 31.33
N GLY A 38 37.97 -45.27 31.30
CA GLY A 38 36.83 -45.44 30.45
C GLY A 38 35.97 -44.15 30.52
N GLN A 39 35.93 -43.43 29.45
CA GLN A 39 34.97 -42.32 29.32
C GLN A 39 33.60 -42.93 29.56
N ALA A 40 32.95 -42.52 30.65
CA ALA A 40 31.60 -42.95 30.95
C ALA A 40 30.74 -42.60 29.74
N ALA A 41 30.19 -43.62 29.09
CA ALA A 41 29.35 -43.42 27.90
C ALA A 41 28.23 -42.44 28.26
N PRO A 42 27.98 -41.44 27.40
CA PRO A 42 27.00 -40.40 27.68
C PRO A 42 25.62 -41.03 27.89
N THR A 43 25.03 -40.79 29.03
CA THR A 43 23.70 -41.30 29.40
C THR A 43 22.70 -40.17 29.51
N SER A 44 21.44 -40.45 29.29
CA SER A 44 20.32 -39.54 29.55
C SER A 44 19.21 -40.27 30.28
N THR A 45 18.51 -39.58 31.14
CA THR A 45 17.34 -40.15 31.82
C THR A 45 16.09 -39.81 31.04
N LEU A 46 15.21 -40.77 30.82
CA LEU A 46 13.89 -40.50 30.21
C LEU A 46 13.06 -39.66 31.17
N GLU A 47 12.66 -38.51 30.70
CA GLU A 47 11.86 -37.54 31.46
C GLU A 47 10.41 -37.59 31.03
N ARG A 48 9.53 -37.13 31.93
CA ARG A 48 8.13 -36.97 31.61
C ARG A 48 7.83 -35.46 31.57
N HIS A 49 7.59 -34.94 30.38
CA HIS A 49 7.16 -33.56 30.17
C HIS A 49 6.24 -33.42 28.95
N ASP A 50 5.75 -32.22 28.71
CA ASP A 50 4.92 -31.94 27.55
C ASP A 50 5.78 -31.95 26.28
N PHE A 51 5.51 -32.92 25.41
CA PHE A 51 6.14 -32.97 24.09
C PHE A 51 5.43 -32.02 23.14
N ILE A 52 6.18 -31.13 22.47
CA ILE A 52 5.68 -30.21 21.50
C ILE A 52 6.45 -30.39 20.19
N ARG A 53 5.71 -30.64 19.13
CA ARG A 53 6.25 -30.64 17.76
C ARG A 53 5.88 -29.34 17.09
N THR A 54 6.88 -28.56 16.70
CA THR A 54 6.71 -27.27 16.05
C THR A 54 7.19 -27.32 14.60
N LEU A 55 6.58 -26.48 13.77
CA LEU A 55 7.06 -26.18 12.42
C LEU A 55 7.52 -24.73 12.39
N ARG A 56 8.77 -24.50 12.01
CA ARG A 56 9.33 -23.17 11.86
C ARG A 56 9.07 -22.62 10.47
N LEU A 57 8.41 -21.47 10.42
CA LEU A 57 8.13 -20.70 9.23
C LEU A 57 8.88 -19.36 9.31
N THR A 58 9.23 -18.80 8.17
CA THR A 58 9.78 -17.45 8.08
C THR A 58 8.75 -16.53 7.42
N GLY A 59 8.65 -15.31 7.90
CA GLY A 59 7.68 -14.35 7.40
C GLY A 59 8.08 -12.91 7.66
N ILE A 60 7.20 -12.01 7.26
CA ILE A 60 7.35 -10.57 7.44
C ILE A 60 6.14 -10.07 8.23
N VAL A 61 6.39 -9.19 9.18
CA VAL A 61 5.34 -8.50 9.95
C VAL A 61 4.66 -7.51 9.03
N GLU A 62 3.34 -7.56 8.97
CA GLU A 62 2.52 -6.61 8.23
C GLU A 62 1.33 -6.13 9.05
N ALA A 63 0.84 -4.94 8.77
CA ALA A 63 -0.41 -4.45 9.33
C ALA A 63 -1.56 -4.77 8.36
N PRO A 64 -2.54 -5.58 8.74
CA PRO A 64 -3.69 -5.89 7.89
C PRO A 64 -4.56 -4.67 7.62
N ARG A 65 -4.52 -3.68 8.51
CA ARG A 65 -5.21 -2.40 8.38
C ARG A 65 -4.21 -1.31 8.03
N SER A 66 -4.04 -1.08 6.74
CA SER A 66 -3.26 0.03 6.22
C SER A 66 -4.08 0.85 5.24
N THR A 67 -3.90 2.15 5.27
CA THR A 67 -4.53 3.07 4.31
C THR A 67 -3.43 3.70 3.46
N PRO A 68 -3.35 3.35 2.18
CA PRO A 68 -2.38 3.95 1.28
C PRO A 68 -2.75 5.41 1.00
N VAL A 69 -1.76 6.27 1.10
CA VAL A 69 -1.85 7.68 0.74
C VAL A 69 -1.20 7.86 -0.62
N THR A 70 -2.03 8.25 -1.58
CA THR A 70 -1.62 8.44 -2.97
C THR A 70 -1.52 9.92 -3.30
N VAL A 71 -0.61 10.26 -4.20
CA VAL A 71 -0.52 11.59 -4.79
C VAL A 71 -1.85 11.93 -5.46
N PRO A 72 -2.47 13.08 -5.16
CA PRO A 72 -3.78 13.42 -5.68
C PRO A 72 -3.79 13.55 -7.19
N ARG A 73 -4.87 13.07 -7.81
CA ARG A 73 -5.14 13.32 -9.23
C ARG A 73 -5.91 14.61 -9.37
N LEU A 74 -5.35 15.53 -10.13
CA LEU A 74 -5.97 16.83 -10.40
C LEU A 74 -6.83 16.77 -11.64
N ALA A 75 -7.92 17.53 -11.64
CA ALA A 75 -8.77 17.73 -12.80
C ALA A 75 -8.12 18.76 -13.74
N GLY A 76 -8.05 18.44 -15.02
CA GLY A 76 -7.53 19.31 -16.06
C GLY A 76 -6.40 18.69 -16.88
N PRO A 77 -6.13 19.21 -18.08
CA PRO A 77 -5.06 18.71 -18.92
C PRO A 77 -3.68 19.11 -18.39
N GLY A 78 -2.71 18.20 -18.46
CA GLY A 78 -1.28 18.49 -18.30
C GLY A 78 -0.73 18.49 -16.86
N ILE A 79 -1.53 18.18 -15.84
CA ILE A 79 -1.05 18.16 -14.44
C ILE A 79 -0.85 16.73 -14.00
N ASN A 80 0.30 16.15 -14.37
CA ASN A 80 0.62 14.77 -14.05
C ASN A 80 1.65 14.63 -12.92
N ASN A 81 2.40 15.68 -12.62
CA ASN A 81 3.47 15.69 -11.63
C ASN A 81 3.24 16.81 -10.62
N LEU A 82 3.55 16.52 -9.36
CA LEU A 82 3.41 17.43 -8.23
C LEU A 82 4.71 17.45 -7.43
N VAL A 83 5.11 18.62 -6.96
CA VAL A 83 6.30 18.78 -6.10
C VAL A 83 5.86 18.71 -4.64
N ILE A 84 6.53 17.87 -3.85
CA ILE A 84 6.31 17.74 -2.41
C ILE A 84 6.98 18.91 -1.70
N THR A 85 6.23 19.71 -0.94
CA THR A 85 6.77 20.82 -0.12
C THR A 85 6.95 20.42 1.34
N ARG A 86 6.11 19.52 1.84
CA ARG A 86 6.22 18.96 3.20
C ARG A 86 5.83 17.50 3.20
N LEU A 87 6.58 16.69 3.94
CA LEU A 87 6.34 15.26 4.11
C LEU A 87 6.50 14.90 5.58
N VAL A 88 5.52 14.20 6.14
CA VAL A 88 5.63 13.68 7.49
C VAL A 88 6.74 12.61 7.55
N ALA A 89 7.54 12.63 8.62
CA ALA A 89 8.63 11.67 8.79
C ALA A 89 8.10 10.23 9.01
N ALA A 90 8.83 9.24 8.47
CA ALA A 90 8.55 7.84 8.74
C ALA A 90 8.55 7.56 10.26
N GLY A 91 7.69 6.66 10.72
CA GLY A 91 7.57 6.31 12.12
C GLY A 91 6.81 7.32 13.00
N THR A 92 6.27 8.41 12.40
CA THR A 92 5.45 9.37 13.15
C THR A 92 4.05 8.80 13.41
N SER A 93 3.58 8.90 14.66
CA SER A 93 2.19 8.58 15.01
C SER A 93 1.28 9.75 14.65
N VAL A 94 0.24 9.49 13.88
CA VAL A 94 -0.71 10.50 13.39
C VAL A 94 -2.14 10.21 13.84
N LYS A 95 -2.94 11.26 13.95
CA LYS A 95 -4.38 11.21 14.23
C LYS A 95 -5.17 11.61 12.99
N PRO A 96 -6.47 11.25 12.91
CA PRO A 96 -7.32 11.74 11.84
C PRO A 96 -7.31 13.27 11.76
N GLY A 97 -7.04 13.81 10.57
CA GLY A 97 -6.93 15.25 10.32
C GLY A 97 -5.50 15.80 10.33
N ASP A 98 -4.51 15.05 10.80
CA ASP A 98 -3.11 15.49 10.75
C ASP A 98 -2.60 15.57 9.30
N LEU A 99 -1.76 16.58 9.01
CA LEU A 99 -1.17 16.77 7.69
C LEU A 99 -0.11 15.67 7.44
N LEU A 100 -0.26 14.94 6.35
CA LEU A 100 0.68 13.90 5.93
C LEU A 100 1.63 14.40 4.85
N VAL A 101 1.07 15.02 3.83
CA VAL A 101 1.83 15.53 2.68
C VAL A 101 1.23 16.84 2.22
N GLU A 102 2.08 17.81 1.94
CA GLU A 102 1.70 19.06 1.27
C GLU A 102 2.46 19.19 -0.04
N PHE A 103 1.75 19.49 -1.10
CA PHE A 103 2.32 19.74 -2.42
C PHE A 103 2.36 21.24 -2.71
N ASP A 104 3.20 21.65 -3.65
CA ASP A 104 3.23 23.05 -4.10
C ASP A 104 1.88 23.45 -4.67
N ARG A 105 1.18 24.29 -3.90
CA ARG A 105 -0.17 24.75 -4.22
C ARG A 105 -0.20 26.13 -4.87
N GLN A 106 0.93 26.82 -5.00
CA GLN A 106 0.92 28.21 -5.49
C GLN A 106 0.32 28.34 -6.89
N SER A 107 0.72 27.46 -7.80
CA SER A 107 0.18 27.41 -9.16
C SER A 107 -1.33 27.13 -9.17
N GLN A 108 -1.80 26.25 -8.31
CA GLN A 108 -3.23 25.87 -8.22
C GLN A 108 -4.08 26.97 -7.58
N LEU A 109 -3.56 27.64 -6.55
CA LEU A 109 -4.23 28.80 -5.94
C LEU A 109 -4.36 29.95 -6.94
N LYS A 110 -3.28 30.25 -7.68
CA LYS A 110 -3.33 31.26 -8.75
C LYS A 110 -4.37 30.89 -9.81
N ALA A 111 -4.35 29.65 -10.30
CA ALA A 111 -5.33 29.17 -11.26
C ALA A 111 -6.78 29.29 -10.73
N ALA A 112 -7.02 28.98 -9.46
CA ALA A 112 -8.33 29.13 -8.84
C ALA A 112 -8.79 30.59 -8.81
N LEU A 113 -7.90 31.53 -8.47
CA LEU A 113 -8.20 32.96 -8.48
C LEU A 113 -8.47 33.48 -9.88
N ASP A 114 -7.69 33.09 -10.88
CA ASP A 114 -7.87 33.49 -12.28
C ASP A 114 -9.21 32.97 -12.82
N ARG A 115 -9.57 31.72 -12.57
CA ARG A 115 -10.87 31.16 -12.96
C ARG A 115 -12.04 31.78 -12.24
N LYS A 116 -11.88 32.18 -10.99
CA LYS A 116 -12.89 32.91 -10.23
C LYS A 116 -13.09 34.30 -10.83
N GLY A 117 -12.02 34.99 -11.23
CA GLY A 117 -12.09 36.28 -11.94
C GLY A 117 -12.86 36.15 -13.23
N GLU A 118 -12.56 35.15 -14.07
CA GLU A 118 -13.27 34.88 -15.33
C GLU A 118 -14.77 34.63 -15.12
N TYR A 119 -15.13 33.84 -14.11
CA TYR A 119 -16.54 33.59 -13.76
C TYR A 119 -17.27 34.90 -13.35
N LEU A 120 -16.65 35.71 -12.48
CA LEU A 120 -17.25 36.94 -11.99
C LEU A 120 -17.40 37.97 -13.11
N ASP A 121 -16.45 38.03 -14.05
CA ASP A 121 -16.52 38.88 -15.21
C ASP A 121 -17.71 38.50 -16.12
N LEU A 122 -17.89 37.23 -16.43
CA LEU A 122 -19.04 36.71 -17.17
C LEU A 122 -20.38 37.02 -16.48
N VAL A 123 -20.43 36.88 -15.15
CA VAL A 123 -21.64 37.29 -14.39
C VAL A 123 -21.94 38.78 -14.56
N ALA A 124 -20.92 39.64 -14.52
CA ALA A 124 -21.08 41.06 -14.73
C ALA A 124 -21.53 41.38 -16.17
N GLN A 125 -20.95 40.69 -17.17
CA GLN A 125 -21.37 40.87 -18.59
C GLN A 125 -22.82 40.44 -18.80
N ILE A 126 -23.29 39.35 -18.19
CA ILE A 126 -24.71 38.94 -18.28
C ILE A 126 -25.61 40.00 -17.68
N ARG A 127 -25.30 40.55 -16.51
CA ARG A 127 -26.09 41.61 -15.87
C ARG A 127 -26.16 42.85 -16.74
N LYS A 128 -25.01 43.28 -17.30
CA LYS A 128 -24.95 44.39 -18.23
C LYS A 128 -25.84 44.15 -19.44
N LYS A 129 -25.73 42.99 -20.08
CA LYS A 129 -26.53 42.65 -21.27
C LYS A 129 -28.02 42.57 -20.96
N GLN A 130 -28.42 42.05 -19.81
CA GLN A 130 -29.81 42.04 -19.34
C GLN A 130 -30.37 43.47 -19.18
N ALA A 131 -29.59 44.38 -18.60
CA ALA A 131 -30.01 45.79 -18.46
C ALA A 131 -30.15 46.48 -19.82
N GLU A 132 -29.19 46.27 -20.75
CA GLU A 132 -29.25 46.77 -22.12
C GLU A 132 -30.50 46.26 -22.85
N GLN A 133 -30.78 44.95 -22.76
CA GLN A 133 -31.98 44.35 -23.36
C GLN A 133 -33.26 44.88 -22.75
N SER A 134 -33.32 45.07 -21.43
CA SER A 134 -34.48 45.64 -20.76
C SER A 134 -34.77 47.07 -21.28
N SER A 135 -33.70 47.89 -21.40
CA SER A 135 -33.84 49.25 -21.96
C SER A 135 -34.29 49.23 -23.44
N SER A 136 -33.73 48.30 -24.25
CA SER A 136 -34.15 48.15 -25.64
C SER A 136 -35.61 47.74 -25.77
N ARG A 137 -36.05 46.75 -24.96
CA ARG A 137 -37.46 46.31 -24.92
C ARG A 137 -38.42 47.43 -24.58
N ALA A 138 -38.09 48.26 -23.58
CA ALA A 138 -38.93 49.40 -23.20
C ALA A 138 -39.12 50.39 -24.36
N ARG A 139 -38.07 50.62 -25.17
CA ARG A 139 -38.15 51.46 -26.37
C ARG A 139 -39.01 50.78 -27.44
N ASP A 140 -38.76 49.50 -27.74
CA ASP A 140 -39.50 48.76 -28.76
C ASP A 140 -41.01 48.66 -28.38
N ASP A 141 -41.35 48.44 -27.11
CA ASP A 141 -42.73 48.41 -26.62
C ASP A 141 -43.41 49.78 -26.73
N SER A 142 -42.68 50.88 -26.49
CA SER A 142 -43.19 52.26 -26.72
C SER A 142 -43.46 52.50 -28.17
N GLU A 143 -42.59 52.10 -29.11
CA GLU A 143 -42.77 52.24 -30.54
C GLU A 143 -43.96 51.42 -31.05
N LEU A 144 -44.14 50.19 -30.57
CA LEU A 144 -45.30 49.35 -30.84
C LEU A 144 -46.61 50.02 -30.37
N ALA A 145 -46.61 50.58 -29.17
CA ALA A 145 -47.79 51.33 -28.67
C ALA A 145 -48.14 52.46 -29.53
N GLN A 146 -47.13 53.27 -30.02
CA GLN A 146 -47.37 54.40 -30.98
C GLN A 146 -47.92 53.88 -32.30
N ALA A 147 -47.40 52.80 -32.86
CA ALA A 147 -47.89 52.18 -34.10
C ALA A 147 -49.34 51.70 -33.98
N ARG A 148 -49.67 51.02 -32.85
CA ARG A 148 -51.07 50.63 -32.56
C ARG A 148 -52.01 51.77 -32.47
N ASN A 149 -51.60 52.82 -31.79
CA ASN A 149 -52.43 54.07 -31.74
C ASN A 149 -52.58 54.75 -33.11
N ALA A 150 -51.57 54.64 -34.02
CA ALA A 150 -51.67 55.13 -35.39
C ALA A 150 -52.68 54.30 -36.21
N VAL A 151 -52.67 52.97 -36.09
CA VAL A 151 -53.65 52.09 -36.73
C VAL A 151 -55.06 52.45 -36.25
N GLU A 152 -55.27 52.62 -34.94
CA GLU A 152 -56.58 52.91 -34.36
C GLU A 152 -57.09 54.30 -34.88
N ARG A 153 -56.23 55.32 -34.93
CA ARG A 153 -56.58 56.59 -35.52
C ARG A 153 -56.97 56.48 -37.00
N ALA A 154 -56.17 55.82 -37.82
CA ALA A 154 -56.45 55.57 -39.22
C ALA A 154 -57.76 54.78 -39.42
N ARG A 155 -58.07 53.84 -38.53
CA ARG A 155 -59.32 53.09 -38.52
C ARG A 155 -60.54 53.99 -38.26
N LEU A 156 -60.41 54.82 -37.21
CA LEU A 156 -61.48 55.81 -36.89
C LEU A 156 -61.72 56.79 -38.02
N GLU A 157 -60.69 57.27 -38.75
CA GLU A 157 -60.79 58.08 -39.91
C GLU A 157 -61.49 57.35 -41.09
N ASN A 158 -61.17 56.06 -41.29
CA ASN A 158 -61.76 55.22 -42.31
C ASN A 158 -63.29 54.98 -42.07
N LEU A 159 -63.74 54.97 -40.82
CA LEU A 159 -65.18 54.88 -40.48
C LEU A 159 -65.99 56.11 -40.94
N LYS A 160 -65.33 57.21 -41.13
CA LYS A 160 -66.01 58.46 -41.66
C LYS A 160 -66.18 58.49 -43.19
N ASN A 161 -65.66 57.48 -43.89
CA ASN A 161 -65.67 57.44 -45.38
C ASN A 161 -67.05 57.44 -46.00
N GLU A 162 -68.08 56.95 -45.28
CA GLU A 162 -69.49 57.00 -45.79
C GLU A 162 -70.02 58.42 -46.06
N LEU A 163 -69.39 59.41 -45.37
CA LEU A 163 -69.80 60.81 -45.46
C LEU A 163 -68.77 61.64 -46.22
N SER A 164 -67.73 61.03 -46.81
CA SER A 164 -66.58 61.75 -47.43
C SER A 164 -66.54 61.58 -48.93
N PRO A 165 -65.95 62.60 -49.71
CA PRO A 165 -65.67 62.41 -51.12
C PRO A 165 -64.82 61.21 -51.43
N SER A 166 -65.03 60.51 -52.59
CA SER A 166 -64.37 59.28 -52.98
C SER A 166 -62.83 59.32 -52.87
N ILE A 167 -62.21 60.42 -53.31
CA ILE A 167 -60.74 60.60 -53.19
C ILE A 167 -60.26 60.63 -51.76
N VAL A 168 -61.02 61.23 -50.82
CA VAL A 168 -60.70 61.20 -49.39
C VAL A 168 -60.89 59.82 -48.79
N ALA A 169 -61.94 59.10 -49.18
CA ALA A 169 -62.18 57.75 -48.76
C ALA A 169 -61.08 56.79 -49.22
N ASP A 170 -60.60 56.90 -50.46
CA ASP A 170 -59.51 56.05 -50.96
C ASP A 170 -58.20 56.42 -50.28
N LYS A 171 -57.91 57.68 -49.97
CA LYS A 171 -56.73 58.06 -49.18
C LYS A 171 -56.80 57.52 -47.78
N ASN A 172 -57.94 57.55 -47.09
CA ASN A 172 -58.07 56.97 -45.74
C ASN A 172 -57.88 55.45 -45.73
N LYS A 173 -58.34 54.74 -46.75
CA LYS A 173 -58.08 53.29 -46.91
C LYS A 173 -56.61 53.03 -47.09
N LEU A 174 -55.89 53.78 -47.95
CA LEU A 174 -54.44 53.59 -48.11
C LEU A 174 -53.69 53.95 -46.83
N ASN A 175 -54.05 55.01 -46.13
CA ASN A 175 -53.43 55.33 -44.82
C ASN A 175 -53.64 54.21 -43.79
N LEU A 176 -54.82 53.58 -43.73
CA LEU A 176 -55.08 52.44 -42.85
C LEU A 176 -54.18 51.22 -43.21
N GLN A 177 -54.14 50.93 -44.52
CA GLN A 177 -53.28 49.79 -44.99
C GLN A 177 -51.81 50.04 -44.70
N GLU A 178 -51.31 51.30 -44.88
CA GLU A 178 -49.95 51.68 -44.54
C GLU A 178 -49.67 51.54 -43.03
N ALA A 179 -50.58 52.03 -42.17
CA ALA A 179 -50.44 51.88 -40.72
C ALA A 179 -50.45 50.43 -40.23
N GLU A 180 -51.34 49.62 -40.80
CA GLU A 180 -51.40 48.14 -40.48
C GLU A 180 -50.14 47.46 -40.94
N ALA A 181 -49.65 47.72 -42.17
CA ALA A 181 -48.42 47.13 -42.69
C ALA A 181 -47.20 47.48 -41.81
N ARG A 182 -47.11 48.74 -41.38
CA ARG A 182 -46.06 49.25 -40.49
C ARG A 182 -46.12 48.55 -39.12
N LEU A 183 -47.30 48.39 -38.51
CA LEU A 183 -47.47 47.75 -37.26
C LEU A 183 -47.00 46.28 -37.37
N LYS A 184 -47.43 45.57 -38.40
CA LYS A 184 -47.02 44.15 -38.65
C LYS A 184 -45.52 44.05 -38.83
N GLN A 185 -44.88 44.94 -39.60
CA GLN A 185 -43.43 44.96 -39.79
C GLN A 185 -42.70 45.18 -38.48
N LEU A 186 -43.15 46.07 -37.60
CA LEU A 186 -42.55 46.32 -36.29
C LEU A 186 -42.71 45.14 -35.39
N GLU A 187 -43.88 44.46 -35.33
CA GLU A 187 -44.12 43.25 -34.52
C GLU A 187 -43.18 42.13 -34.95
N GLU A 188 -43.04 41.87 -36.25
CA GLU A 188 -42.12 40.84 -36.77
C GLU A 188 -40.64 41.21 -36.46
N THR A 189 -40.26 42.44 -36.69
CA THR A 189 -38.88 42.89 -36.44
C THR A 189 -38.50 42.80 -34.96
N PHE A 190 -39.41 43.22 -34.07
CA PHE A 190 -39.13 43.18 -32.62
C PHE A 190 -39.18 41.76 -32.05
N ASP A 191 -39.99 40.86 -32.63
CA ASP A 191 -39.93 39.45 -32.26
C ASP A 191 -38.59 38.83 -32.64
N LEU A 192 -38.06 39.12 -33.85
CA LEU A 192 -36.73 38.67 -34.26
C LEU A 192 -35.63 39.23 -33.36
N LYS A 193 -35.68 40.54 -33.02
CA LYS A 193 -34.74 41.17 -32.09
C LYS A 193 -34.76 40.49 -30.71
N ARG A 194 -35.97 40.17 -30.19
CA ARG A 194 -36.11 39.49 -28.90
C ARG A 194 -35.49 38.11 -28.93
N ARG A 195 -35.71 37.31 -29.99
CA ARG A 195 -35.12 35.99 -30.17
C ARG A 195 -33.59 36.09 -30.26
N ALA A 196 -33.06 37.05 -31.02
CA ALA A 196 -31.62 37.25 -31.12
C ALA A 196 -31.01 37.64 -29.77
N ALA A 197 -31.63 38.55 -29.03
CA ALA A 197 -31.19 38.96 -27.70
C ALA A 197 -31.21 37.79 -26.68
N GLN A 198 -32.23 36.92 -26.73
CA GLN A 198 -32.30 35.72 -25.89
C GLN A 198 -31.18 34.73 -26.24
N ALA A 199 -30.90 34.56 -27.54
CA ALA A 199 -29.81 33.68 -27.98
C ALA A 199 -28.44 34.19 -27.49
N GLU A 200 -28.18 35.49 -27.56
CA GLU A 200 -26.95 36.12 -27.04
C GLU A 200 -26.79 35.90 -25.53
N LEU A 201 -27.87 36.11 -24.76
CA LEU A 201 -27.84 35.83 -23.32
C LEU A 201 -27.56 34.36 -23.04
N LYS A 202 -28.17 33.45 -23.81
CA LYS A 202 -27.96 32.01 -23.66
C LYS A 202 -26.51 31.60 -23.89
N ILE A 203 -25.84 32.23 -24.88
CA ILE A 203 -24.42 32.02 -25.14
C ILE A 203 -23.59 32.45 -23.92
N LEU A 204 -23.83 33.60 -23.36
CA LEU A 204 -23.14 34.10 -22.18
C LEU A 204 -23.41 33.24 -20.95
N GLU A 205 -24.63 32.73 -20.76
CA GLU A 205 -24.96 31.80 -19.68
C GLU A 205 -24.19 30.50 -19.81
N ILE A 206 -24.08 29.90 -21.01
CA ILE A 206 -23.29 28.70 -21.27
C ILE A 206 -21.80 28.95 -20.97
N GLN A 207 -21.27 30.10 -21.35
CA GLN A 207 -19.90 30.47 -21.03
C GLN A 207 -19.68 30.63 -19.53
N ARG A 208 -20.60 31.30 -18.82
CA ARG A 208 -20.58 31.41 -17.35
C ARG A 208 -20.58 30.01 -16.67
N ASP A 209 -21.45 29.12 -17.13
CA ASP A 209 -21.56 27.76 -16.54
C ASP A 209 -20.28 26.98 -16.74
N ARG A 210 -19.63 27.11 -17.91
CA ARG A 210 -18.31 26.50 -18.16
C ARG A 210 -17.23 27.10 -17.26
N ALA A 211 -17.21 28.44 -17.13
CA ALA A 211 -16.27 29.13 -16.24
C ALA A 211 -16.50 28.75 -14.77
N GLN A 212 -17.75 28.58 -14.35
CA GLN A 212 -18.09 28.10 -13.00
C GLN A 212 -17.58 26.68 -12.75
N ALA A 213 -17.74 25.78 -13.70
CA ALA A 213 -17.20 24.42 -13.59
C ALA A 213 -15.67 24.44 -13.51
N ALA A 214 -15.01 25.23 -14.34
CA ALA A 214 -13.56 25.40 -14.31
C ALA A 214 -13.05 25.98 -12.98
N MET A 215 -13.76 26.96 -12.42
CA MET A 215 -13.47 27.53 -11.10
C MET A 215 -13.56 26.46 -10.00
N ARG A 216 -14.66 25.69 -9.96
CA ARG A 216 -14.82 24.60 -8.98
C ARG A 216 -13.70 23.58 -9.07
N HIS A 217 -13.34 23.13 -10.27
CA HIS A 217 -12.24 22.20 -10.46
C HIS A 217 -10.90 22.76 -9.96
N ALA A 218 -10.64 24.05 -10.21
CA ALA A 218 -9.42 24.69 -9.74
C ALA A 218 -9.38 24.81 -8.20
N GLU A 219 -10.52 25.17 -7.57
CA GLU A 219 -10.66 25.22 -6.11
C GLU A 219 -10.48 23.83 -5.48
N GLU A 220 -11.11 22.79 -6.05
CA GLU A 220 -10.93 21.40 -5.62
C GLU A 220 -9.48 20.93 -5.76
N ASN A 221 -8.81 21.28 -6.87
CA ASN A 221 -7.41 20.98 -7.09
C ASN A 221 -6.53 21.62 -6.01
N ALA A 222 -6.75 22.91 -5.71
CA ALA A 222 -6.03 23.62 -4.66
C ALA A 222 -6.26 22.96 -3.27
N GLY A 223 -7.49 22.50 -3.00
CA GLY A 223 -7.81 21.76 -1.77
C GLY A 223 -7.14 20.39 -1.68
N LYS A 224 -6.91 19.71 -2.80
CA LYS A 224 -6.23 18.41 -2.84
C LYS A 224 -4.72 18.49 -2.62
N MET A 225 -4.13 19.69 -2.66
CA MET A 225 -2.68 19.86 -2.44
C MET A 225 -2.22 19.57 -1.03
N ALA A 226 -3.10 19.51 -0.04
CA ALA A 226 -2.83 19.07 1.32
C ALA A 226 -3.56 17.76 1.59
N VAL A 227 -2.81 16.71 1.87
CA VAL A 227 -3.36 15.38 2.15
C VAL A 227 -3.26 15.12 3.65
N HIS A 228 -4.40 14.81 4.25
CA HIS A 228 -4.53 14.58 5.69
C HIS A 228 -4.80 13.11 6.00
N ALA A 229 -4.41 12.68 7.20
CA ALA A 229 -4.67 11.34 7.70
C ALA A 229 -6.18 11.10 7.85
N ARG A 230 -6.66 9.95 7.36
CA ARG A 230 -8.06 9.52 7.51
C ARG A 230 -8.28 8.67 8.75
N ILE A 231 -7.23 7.97 9.20
CA ILE A 231 -7.23 7.10 10.37
C ILE A 231 -6.06 7.47 11.27
N ALA A 232 -6.16 7.11 12.56
CA ALA A 232 -5.01 7.15 13.45
C ALA A 232 -4.07 5.99 13.13
N GLY A 233 -2.77 6.21 13.21
CA GLY A 233 -1.80 5.15 12.94
C GLY A 233 -0.36 5.64 12.87
N LEU A 234 0.52 4.74 12.43
CA LEU A 234 1.93 4.98 12.20
C LEU A 234 2.17 5.23 10.71
N VAL A 235 2.97 6.22 10.38
CA VAL A 235 3.35 6.53 8.99
C VAL A 235 4.50 5.64 8.55
N VAL A 236 4.32 4.96 7.41
CA VAL A 236 5.34 4.14 6.75
C VAL A 236 5.53 4.67 5.33
N LEU A 237 6.73 5.13 5.00
CA LEU A 237 7.06 5.59 3.65
C LEU A 237 7.19 4.39 2.71
N ARG A 238 6.71 4.53 1.49
CA ARG A 238 6.86 3.50 0.45
C ARG A 238 8.08 3.77 -0.41
N SER A 239 8.79 2.70 -0.73
CA SER A 239 9.79 2.77 -1.79
C SER A 239 9.11 2.87 -3.15
N VAL A 240 9.44 3.91 -3.92
CA VAL A 240 8.94 4.16 -5.27
C VAL A 240 10.08 4.12 -6.27
N PHE A 241 9.75 3.85 -7.53
CA PHE A 241 10.77 3.85 -8.60
C PHE A 241 11.11 5.29 -9.02
N LYS A 242 12.38 5.67 -8.89
CA LYS A 242 12.92 7.01 -9.14
C LYS A 242 13.84 7.05 -10.37
N GLY A 243 13.55 6.35 -11.42
CA GLY A 243 14.39 6.34 -12.64
C GLY A 243 15.73 5.62 -12.49
N ASN A 244 16.45 5.83 -11.40
CA ASN A 244 17.75 5.21 -11.11
C ASN A 244 17.67 4.05 -10.11
N GLY A 245 16.49 3.74 -9.58
CA GLY A 245 16.30 2.68 -8.59
C GLY A 245 15.07 2.89 -7.70
N MET A 246 14.91 2.01 -6.73
CA MET A 246 13.88 2.13 -5.70
C MET A 246 14.38 3.02 -4.56
N GLY A 247 13.53 3.93 -4.09
CA GLY A 247 13.85 4.81 -2.97
C GLY A 247 12.60 5.47 -2.39
N GLU A 248 12.69 5.95 -1.16
CA GLU A 248 11.63 6.69 -0.51
C GLU A 248 11.55 8.12 -1.06
N VAL A 249 10.35 8.67 -1.14
CA VAL A 249 10.15 10.06 -1.57
C VAL A 249 10.67 11.05 -0.53
N GLN A 250 11.11 12.21 -0.99
CA GLN A 250 11.66 13.27 -0.14
C GLN A 250 11.00 14.62 -0.45
N GLU A 251 11.11 15.56 0.48
CA GLU A 251 10.70 16.94 0.25
C GLU A 251 11.49 17.55 -0.91
N GLY A 252 10.83 18.34 -1.75
CA GLY A 252 11.41 18.92 -2.97
C GLY A 252 11.36 18.02 -4.20
N GLU A 253 10.97 16.75 -4.06
CA GLU A 253 10.86 15.84 -5.20
C GLU A 253 9.56 15.99 -5.97
N GLU A 254 9.66 15.73 -7.27
CA GLU A 254 8.53 15.68 -8.18
C GLU A 254 7.97 14.26 -8.26
N VAL A 255 6.69 14.10 -7.96
CA VAL A 255 6.00 12.80 -7.92
C VAL A 255 4.82 12.77 -8.87
N ARG A 256 4.56 11.59 -9.45
CA ARG A 256 3.46 11.41 -10.40
C ARG A 256 2.13 11.24 -9.69
N ALA A 257 1.09 11.90 -10.21
CA ALA A 257 -0.29 11.77 -9.72
C ALA A 257 -0.77 10.31 -9.71
N GLY A 258 -1.37 9.88 -8.59
CA GLY A 258 -1.86 8.52 -8.37
C GLY A 258 -0.83 7.55 -7.82
N LEU A 259 0.43 7.95 -7.64
CA LEU A 259 1.47 7.11 -7.03
C LEU A 259 1.23 6.99 -5.52
N PRO A 260 1.20 5.78 -4.93
CA PRO A 260 1.19 5.61 -3.47
C PRO A 260 2.59 5.91 -2.92
N ILE A 261 2.68 6.87 -2.01
CA ILE A 261 3.95 7.36 -1.45
C ILE A 261 4.18 6.98 0.01
N LEU A 262 3.12 6.80 0.76
CA LEU A 262 3.17 6.33 2.15
C LEU A 262 1.90 5.57 2.51
N ASP A 263 1.97 4.80 3.62
CA ASP A 263 0.84 4.14 4.26
C ASP A 263 0.65 4.68 5.67
N VAL A 264 -0.59 4.83 6.10
CA VAL A 264 -0.92 4.96 7.52
C VAL A 264 -1.39 3.59 8.00
N VAL A 265 -0.63 2.98 8.90
CA VAL A 265 -0.86 1.62 9.39
C VAL A 265 -1.39 1.66 10.81
N ASP A 266 -2.36 0.80 11.11
CA ASP A 266 -2.90 0.63 12.45
C ASP A 266 -1.96 -0.29 13.25
N PRO A 267 -1.23 0.22 14.27
CA PRO A 267 -0.29 -0.57 15.05
C PRO A 267 -0.98 -1.53 16.03
N THR A 268 -2.30 -1.45 16.21
CA THR A 268 -3.03 -2.29 17.18
C THR A 268 -3.30 -3.70 16.68
N ALA A 269 -3.24 -3.91 15.38
CA ALA A 269 -3.49 -5.20 14.75
C ALA A 269 -2.32 -5.52 13.81
N MET A 270 -1.37 -6.31 14.28
CA MET A 270 -0.25 -6.79 13.48
C MET A 270 -0.37 -8.29 13.23
N GLN A 271 0.11 -8.72 12.08
CA GLN A 271 0.15 -10.13 11.68
C GLN A 271 1.48 -10.45 11.00
N VAL A 272 1.82 -11.74 10.96
CA VAL A 272 2.97 -12.22 10.18
C VAL A 272 2.45 -12.93 8.94
N ARG A 273 2.89 -12.47 7.78
CA ARG A 273 2.73 -13.18 6.51
C ARG A 273 3.90 -14.16 6.36
N ALA A 274 3.67 -15.42 6.71
CA ALA A 274 4.68 -16.46 6.67
C ALA A 274 4.62 -17.23 5.36
N ARG A 275 5.79 -17.72 4.90
CA ARG A 275 5.91 -18.61 3.75
C ARG A 275 5.97 -20.05 4.20
N ILE A 276 5.26 -20.91 3.50
CA ILE A 276 5.15 -22.35 3.78
C ILE A 276 5.64 -23.11 2.56
N ASN A 277 6.44 -24.15 2.79
CA ASN A 277 6.80 -25.10 1.74
C ASN A 277 5.63 -26.03 1.41
N GLN A 278 5.54 -26.46 0.16
CA GLN A 278 4.50 -27.37 -0.31
C GLN A 278 4.38 -28.67 0.53
N VAL A 279 5.49 -29.15 1.05
CA VAL A 279 5.54 -30.40 1.86
C VAL A 279 4.81 -30.24 3.18
N ASP A 280 4.82 -29.02 3.76
CA ASP A 280 4.36 -28.75 5.13
C ASP A 280 2.93 -28.22 5.20
N VAL A 281 2.36 -27.82 4.06
CA VAL A 281 1.01 -27.18 3.99
C VAL A 281 -0.07 -28.06 4.63
N HIS A 282 -0.01 -29.38 4.43
CA HIS A 282 -1.04 -30.30 4.92
C HIS A 282 -1.05 -30.46 6.45
N ALA A 283 0.05 -30.10 7.12
CA ALA A 283 0.19 -30.18 8.58
C ALA A 283 -0.37 -28.93 9.29
N LEU A 284 -0.61 -27.85 8.55
CA LEU A 284 -1.06 -26.57 9.09
C LEU A 284 -2.58 -26.45 9.02
N ARG A 285 -3.19 -26.00 10.12
CA ARG A 285 -4.64 -25.76 10.22
C ARG A 285 -4.90 -24.45 10.94
N ALA A 286 -5.90 -23.71 10.50
CA ALA A 286 -6.37 -22.52 11.20
C ALA A 286 -6.69 -22.82 12.67
N GLY A 287 -6.30 -21.91 13.55
CA GLY A 287 -6.50 -22.03 15.00
C GLY A 287 -5.30 -22.56 15.77
N GLN A 288 -4.27 -23.10 15.11
CA GLN A 288 -3.04 -23.57 15.79
C GLN A 288 -2.33 -22.41 16.51
N VAL A 289 -1.78 -22.72 17.69
CA VAL A 289 -0.98 -21.77 18.47
C VAL A 289 0.37 -21.59 17.80
N ALA A 290 0.86 -20.36 17.79
CA ALA A 290 2.16 -20.02 17.24
C ALA A 290 2.94 -19.12 18.19
N GLN A 291 4.26 -19.32 18.22
CA GLN A 291 5.20 -18.42 18.88
C GLN A 291 5.97 -17.66 17.80
N ILE A 292 6.05 -16.34 17.95
CA ILE A 292 6.65 -15.44 16.97
C ILE A 292 7.88 -14.81 17.61
N ARG A 293 9.01 -14.90 16.93
CA ARG A 293 10.26 -14.21 17.30
C ARG A 293 10.66 -13.28 16.17
N LEU A 294 10.88 -12.02 16.51
CA LEU A 294 11.37 -11.02 15.56
C LEU A 294 12.90 -11.17 15.44
N ASP A 295 13.42 -11.16 14.22
CA ASP A 295 14.87 -11.27 14.00
C ASP A 295 15.64 -10.10 14.64
N ALA A 296 15.01 -8.91 14.69
CA ALA A 296 15.58 -7.74 15.36
C ALA A 296 15.55 -7.81 16.89
N TYR A 297 14.68 -8.67 17.48
CA TYR A 297 14.49 -8.80 18.93
C TYR A 297 14.34 -10.28 19.33
N PRO A 298 15.42 -11.09 19.25
CA PRO A 298 15.36 -12.54 19.40
C PRO A 298 14.93 -13.00 20.80
N ASP A 299 15.17 -12.18 21.83
CA ASP A 299 14.82 -12.48 23.22
C ASP A 299 13.31 -12.32 23.51
N LYS A 300 12.58 -11.62 22.62
CA LYS A 300 11.14 -11.43 22.77
C LYS A 300 10.38 -12.51 22.02
N VAL A 301 9.54 -13.23 22.76
CA VAL A 301 8.62 -14.22 22.21
C VAL A 301 7.21 -13.66 22.30
N LEU A 302 6.59 -13.46 21.14
CA LEU A 302 5.22 -12.99 21.03
C LEU A 302 4.29 -14.18 20.78
N ALA A 303 3.15 -14.19 21.47
CA ALA A 303 2.14 -15.21 21.26
C ALA A 303 1.31 -14.85 20.01
N GLY A 304 1.01 -15.85 19.20
CA GLY A 304 0.20 -15.71 18.01
C GLY A 304 -0.70 -16.92 17.76
N ARG A 305 -1.50 -16.81 16.71
CA ARG A 305 -2.36 -17.89 16.24
C ARG A 305 -2.36 -17.91 14.71
N LEU A 306 -2.27 -19.11 14.14
CA LEU A 306 -2.47 -19.31 12.71
C LEU A 306 -3.93 -19.05 12.36
N GLU A 307 -4.20 -18.00 11.60
CA GLU A 307 -5.56 -17.63 11.21
C GLU A 307 -5.98 -18.31 9.92
N GLN A 308 -5.10 -18.25 8.92
CA GLN A 308 -5.42 -18.73 7.60
C GLN A 308 -4.18 -19.27 6.89
N VAL A 309 -4.40 -20.31 6.09
CA VAL A 309 -3.45 -20.83 5.11
C VAL A 309 -4.09 -20.66 3.74
N PHE A 310 -3.44 -19.94 2.84
CA PHE A 310 -3.94 -19.72 1.48
C PHE A 310 -3.71 -20.99 0.64
N PRO A 311 -4.76 -21.50 -0.02
CA PRO A 311 -4.66 -22.74 -0.80
C PRO A 311 -3.95 -22.57 -2.14
N ILE A 312 -3.66 -21.33 -2.56
CA ILE A 312 -3.03 -21.01 -3.83
C ILE A 312 -1.53 -20.80 -3.61
N GLY A 313 -0.74 -21.71 -4.19
CA GLY A 313 0.72 -21.60 -4.15
C GLY A 313 1.24 -20.62 -5.21
N ALA A 314 2.09 -19.69 -4.80
CA ALA A 314 2.85 -18.84 -5.69
C ALA A 314 4.13 -19.53 -6.16
N VAL A 315 4.61 -19.20 -7.35
CA VAL A 315 5.91 -19.66 -7.85
C VAL A 315 7.01 -19.06 -6.97
N SER A 316 7.93 -19.89 -6.51
CA SER A 316 9.09 -19.40 -5.75
C SER A 316 10.01 -18.59 -6.67
N SER A 317 10.55 -17.47 -6.17
CA SER A 317 11.56 -16.69 -6.90
C SER A 317 12.87 -17.44 -7.19
N LEU A 318 13.08 -18.57 -6.52
CA LEU A 318 14.30 -19.40 -6.63
C LEU A 318 14.15 -20.58 -7.60
N SER A 319 12.92 -21.02 -7.89
CA SER A 319 12.67 -22.16 -8.79
C SER A 319 11.22 -22.23 -9.22
N ASP A 320 10.99 -22.41 -10.50
CA ASP A 320 9.65 -22.58 -11.09
C ASP A 320 8.96 -23.89 -10.67
N LYS A 321 9.73 -24.83 -10.16
CA LYS A 321 9.23 -26.17 -9.73
C LYS A 321 8.76 -26.20 -8.29
N VAL A 322 9.18 -25.23 -7.45
CA VAL A 322 8.84 -25.18 -6.03
C VAL A 322 7.71 -24.18 -5.82
N ARG A 323 6.60 -24.67 -5.24
CA ARG A 323 5.47 -23.82 -4.85
C ARG A 323 5.59 -23.42 -3.39
N SER A 324 5.47 -22.14 -3.12
CA SER A 324 5.36 -21.61 -1.76
C SER A 324 3.94 -21.16 -1.50
N PHE A 325 3.43 -21.50 -0.33
CA PHE A 325 2.12 -21.09 0.15
C PHE A 325 2.27 -19.98 1.19
N THR A 326 1.20 -19.26 1.44
CA THR A 326 1.20 -18.18 2.42
C THR A 326 0.33 -18.55 3.60
N ALA A 327 0.83 -18.29 4.81
CA ALA A 327 0.06 -18.35 6.04
C ALA A 327 -0.03 -16.96 6.66
N ILE A 328 -1.16 -16.66 7.26
CA ILE A 328 -1.37 -15.48 8.09
C ILE A 328 -1.43 -15.93 9.55
N VAL A 329 -0.54 -15.35 10.34
CA VAL A 329 -0.44 -15.59 11.78
C VAL A 329 -0.67 -14.28 12.51
N SER A 330 -1.77 -14.17 13.25
CA SER A 330 -2.05 -13.00 14.06
C SER A 330 -1.14 -12.93 15.28
N ILE A 331 -0.75 -11.72 15.64
CA ILE A 331 0.03 -11.43 16.85
C ILE A 331 -0.95 -11.00 17.93
N ARG A 332 -0.84 -11.59 19.13
CA ARG A 332 -1.64 -11.20 20.28
C ARG A 332 -0.98 -10.05 21.04
N GLY A 333 -1.75 -9.00 21.27
CA GLY A 333 -1.28 -7.82 21.98
C GLY A 333 -0.61 -6.79 21.09
N THR A 334 -0.28 -5.66 21.68
CA THR A 334 0.42 -4.54 21.05
C THR A 334 1.76 -4.36 21.76
N ASP A 335 2.85 -4.39 21.02
CA ASP A 335 4.18 -4.11 21.55
C ASP A 335 4.80 -2.98 20.70
N PRO A 336 5.37 -1.95 21.31
CA PRO A 336 6.02 -0.83 20.59
C PRO A 336 7.14 -1.25 19.63
N VAL A 337 7.71 -2.45 19.80
CA VAL A 337 8.74 -2.98 18.88
C VAL A 337 8.16 -3.58 17.60
N LEU A 338 6.85 -3.76 17.53
CA LEU A 338 6.17 -4.26 16.34
C LEU A 338 6.10 -3.18 15.29
N MET A 339 6.97 -3.27 14.30
CA MET A 339 6.97 -2.41 13.12
C MET A 339 6.67 -3.25 11.88
N PRO A 340 5.96 -2.70 10.89
CA PRO A 340 5.83 -3.34 9.59
C PRO A 340 7.20 -3.63 8.96
N ASP A 341 7.26 -4.62 8.08
CA ASP A 341 8.44 -5.08 7.33
C ASP A 341 9.56 -5.74 8.17
N LEU A 342 9.37 -5.94 9.48
CA LEU A 342 10.30 -6.74 10.26
C LEU A 342 10.21 -8.22 9.88
N SER A 343 11.37 -8.84 9.71
CA SER A 343 11.47 -10.30 9.56
C SER A 343 11.15 -11.00 10.88
N ALA A 344 10.42 -12.10 10.77
CA ALA A 344 9.99 -12.90 11.90
C ALA A 344 10.09 -14.40 11.62
N ALA A 345 10.55 -15.14 12.61
CA ALA A 345 10.42 -16.60 12.68
C ALA A 345 9.13 -16.94 13.44
N VAL A 346 8.35 -17.86 12.90
CA VAL A 346 7.08 -18.31 13.46
C VAL A 346 7.18 -19.81 13.73
N ASP A 347 7.13 -20.21 14.98
CA ASP A 347 7.10 -21.60 15.41
C ASP A 347 5.64 -22.00 15.65
N VAL A 348 5.02 -22.70 14.70
CA VAL A 348 3.62 -23.18 14.79
C VAL A 348 3.57 -24.53 15.48
N GLU A 349 2.76 -24.66 16.50
CA GLU A 349 2.54 -25.93 17.20
C GLU A 349 1.69 -26.86 16.31
N LEU A 350 2.31 -27.95 15.82
CA LEU A 350 1.64 -28.99 15.05
C LEU A 350 0.92 -30.01 15.96
N GLU A 351 1.57 -30.37 17.04
CA GLU A 351 1.10 -31.41 17.95
C GLU A 351 1.63 -31.17 19.37
N ARG A 352 0.78 -31.35 20.36
CA ARG A 352 1.14 -31.29 21.78
C ARG A 352 0.63 -32.53 22.48
N ILE A 353 1.53 -33.27 23.16
CA ILE A 353 1.20 -34.43 23.97
C ILE A 353 1.61 -34.13 25.41
N ALA A 354 0.61 -33.95 26.27
CA ALA A 354 0.86 -33.64 27.68
C ALA A 354 1.41 -34.86 28.45
N GLY A 355 2.44 -34.61 29.25
CA GLY A 355 3.01 -35.63 30.13
C GLY A 355 3.60 -36.88 29.40
N ALA A 356 4.09 -36.71 28.19
CA ALA A 356 4.73 -37.74 27.40
C ALA A 356 6.07 -38.20 28.04
N VAL A 357 6.40 -39.46 27.93
CA VAL A 357 7.76 -39.95 28.22
C VAL A 357 8.59 -39.67 26.98
N VAL A 358 9.64 -38.90 27.10
CA VAL A 358 10.48 -38.49 25.98
C VAL A 358 11.91 -39.05 26.15
N ALA A 359 12.51 -39.38 25.02
CA ALA A 359 13.91 -39.78 24.91
C ALA A 359 14.64 -38.82 23.97
N PRO A 360 15.90 -38.46 24.21
CA PRO A 360 16.73 -37.84 23.23
C PRO A 360 16.77 -38.67 21.95
N ARG A 361 16.71 -38.03 20.80
CA ARG A 361 16.64 -38.73 19.50
C ARG A 361 17.87 -39.59 19.23
N ASP A 362 19.04 -39.20 19.77
CA ASP A 362 20.30 -39.93 19.69
C ASP A 362 20.38 -41.14 20.65
N ALA A 363 19.42 -41.29 21.55
CA ALA A 363 19.28 -42.47 22.41
C ALA A 363 18.41 -43.58 21.82
N VAL A 364 17.69 -43.30 20.72
CA VAL A 364 16.82 -44.30 20.06
C VAL A 364 17.46 -44.74 18.75
N ARG A 365 17.71 -46.03 18.64
CA ARG A 365 18.28 -46.70 17.47
C ARG A 365 17.20 -47.45 16.72
N SER A 366 17.22 -47.36 15.38
CA SER A 366 16.34 -48.16 14.52
C SER A 366 17.14 -49.35 13.98
N ASP A 367 16.72 -50.56 14.31
CA ASP A 367 17.31 -51.77 13.80
C ASP A 367 16.24 -52.65 13.15
N GLY A 368 16.39 -52.93 11.88
CA GLY A 368 15.44 -53.75 11.11
C GLY A 368 13.99 -53.29 11.16
N GLY A 369 13.73 -51.95 11.27
CA GLY A 369 12.39 -51.37 11.38
C GLY A 369 11.81 -51.40 12.80
N ARG A 370 12.56 -51.86 13.79
CA ARG A 370 12.20 -51.85 15.22
C ARG A 370 12.98 -50.73 15.91
N SER A 371 12.31 -49.96 16.77
CA SER A 371 12.98 -48.96 17.61
C SER A 371 13.48 -49.60 18.90
N MET A 372 14.74 -49.38 19.22
CA MET A 372 15.42 -49.93 20.39
C MET A 372 16.07 -48.81 21.19
N VAL A 373 16.03 -48.91 22.49
CA VAL A 373 16.82 -48.08 23.43
C VAL A 373 17.73 -48.95 24.25
N ARG A 374 18.94 -48.49 24.51
CA ARG A 374 19.87 -49.23 25.40
C ARG A 374 19.68 -48.71 26.82
N ALA A 375 18.85 -49.44 27.58
CA ALA A 375 18.47 -49.08 28.95
C ALA A 375 19.42 -49.67 29.96
N ARG A 376 19.69 -48.96 31.06
CA ARG A 376 20.53 -49.44 32.16
C ARG A 376 19.81 -50.52 32.93
N ASN A 377 20.48 -51.65 33.08
CA ASN A 377 20.03 -52.81 33.94
C ASN A 377 21.15 -53.17 34.91
N GLY A 378 21.01 -52.78 36.19
CA GLY A 378 22.05 -52.94 37.20
C GLY A 378 23.37 -52.26 36.83
N SER A 379 24.43 -53.05 36.65
CA SER A 379 25.78 -52.56 36.29
C SER A 379 26.02 -52.45 34.77
N GLY A 380 25.07 -52.91 33.92
CA GLY A 380 25.20 -52.96 32.46
C GLY A 380 24.07 -52.18 31.73
N PHE A 381 24.10 -52.34 30.42
CA PHE A 381 23.06 -51.83 29.53
C PHE A 381 22.46 -52.95 28.70
N GLU A 382 21.15 -52.98 28.57
CA GLU A 382 20.39 -53.98 27.83
C GLU A 382 19.60 -53.27 26.69
N ASP A 383 19.59 -53.89 25.52
CA ASP A 383 18.79 -53.40 24.39
C ASP A 383 17.32 -53.77 24.62
N ARG A 384 16.49 -52.75 24.75
CA ARG A 384 15.05 -52.88 25.00
C ARG A 384 14.27 -52.33 23.81
N GLN A 385 13.36 -53.13 23.29
CA GLN A 385 12.46 -52.71 22.23
C GLN A 385 11.44 -51.71 22.78
N VAL A 386 11.26 -50.58 22.07
CA VAL A 386 10.31 -49.55 22.40
C VAL A 386 9.43 -49.23 21.20
N THR A 387 8.21 -48.76 21.47
CA THR A 387 7.36 -48.21 20.45
C THR A 387 7.51 -46.70 20.52
N THR A 388 7.94 -46.10 19.42
CA THR A 388 8.11 -44.63 19.31
C THR A 388 6.86 -44.00 18.78
N GLY A 389 6.52 -42.83 19.30
CA GLY A 389 5.50 -41.92 18.80
C GLY A 389 6.07 -40.79 17.94
N PRO A 390 5.43 -39.63 17.92
CA PRO A 390 5.94 -38.45 17.23
C PRO A 390 7.32 -38.03 17.74
N ALA A 391 8.12 -37.46 16.84
CA ALA A 391 9.44 -36.94 17.12
C ALA A 391 9.61 -35.52 16.63
N ASN A 392 10.42 -34.74 17.34
CA ASN A 392 10.92 -33.46 16.88
C ASN A 392 12.42 -33.54 16.58
N ASP A 393 13.11 -32.42 16.41
CA ASP A 393 14.54 -32.42 16.05
C ASP A 393 15.45 -32.91 17.18
N VAL A 394 15.00 -32.86 18.42
CA VAL A 394 15.79 -33.16 19.64
C VAL A 394 15.33 -34.44 20.33
N GLU A 395 14.03 -34.68 20.37
CA GLU A 395 13.39 -35.70 21.19
C GLU A 395 12.40 -36.57 20.42
N VAL A 396 12.12 -37.74 20.93
CA VAL A 396 11.11 -38.68 20.44
C VAL A 396 10.25 -39.18 21.60
N VAL A 397 8.95 -39.22 21.39
CA VAL A 397 8.02 -39.79 22.39
C VAL A 397 8.15 -41.29 22.43
N ILE A 398 8.25 -41.86 23.63
CA ILE A 398 8.20 -43.29 23.87
C ILE A 398 6.78 -43.66 24.28
N ALA A 399 6.05 -44.31 23.38
CA ALA A 399 4.66 -44.72 23.62
C ALA A 399 4.57 -45.97 24.53
N SER A 400 5.51 -46.91 24.41
CA SER A 400 5.58 -48.08 25.26
C SER A 400 6.99 -48.70 25.24
N GLY A 401 7.28 -49.55 26.23
CA GLY A 401 8.56 -50.27 26.33
C GLY A 401 9.58 -49.68 27.32
N ALA A 402 9.45 -48.39 27.69
CA ALA A 402 10.27 -47.76 28.72
C ALA A 402 9.47 -46.74 29.53
N SER A 403 9.81 -46.53 30.80
CA SER A 403 9.14 -45.60 31.70
C SER A 403 10.03 -44.39 32.03
N ALA A 404 9.42 -43.30 32.51
CA ALA A 404 10.17 -42.19 33.05
C ALA A 404 11.11 -42.63 34.19
N GLY A 405 12.30 -42.04 34.27
CA GLY A 405 13.35 -42.42 35.20
C GLY A 405 14.31 -43.51 34.67
N THR A 406 14.02 -44.17 33.54
CA THR A 406 14.93 -45.11 32.91
C THR A 406 16.16 -44.37 32.34
N VAL A 407 17.36 -44.80 32.72
CA VAL A 407 18.62 -44.25 32.19
C VAL A 407 18.95 -44.97 30.87
N VAL A 408 19.13 -44.23 29.82
CA VAL A 408 19.44 -44.73 28.48
C VAL A 408 20.80 -44.22 28.01
N LEU A 409 21.47 -45.00 27.19
CA LEU A 409 22.73 -44.65 26.58
C LEU A 409 22.47 -43.77 25.37
N ARG A 410 23.21 -42.67 25.25
CA ARG A 410 23.21 -41.82 24.06
C ARG A 410 24.27 -42.28 23.08
N ASP A 411 23.91 -42.47 21.84
CA ASP A 411 24.84 -42.83 20.78
C ASP A 411 25.18 -41.56 19.98
N LEU A 412 26.26 -40.91 20.34
CA LEU A 412 26.74 -39.70 19.68
C LEU A 412 27.24 -39.93 18.23
N ALA A 413 27.37 -41.23 17.83
CA ALA A 413 27.92 -41.59 16.53
C ALA A 413 26.86 -41.70 15.42
N ALA A 414 25.57 -41.50 15.70
CA ALA A 414 24.55 -41.49 14.66
C ALA A 414 24.72 -40.26 13.73
N PRO A 415 24.93 -40.43 12.41
CA PRO A 415 25.11 -39.28 11.51
C PRO A 415 23.83 -38.46 11.50
N ARG A 416 23.96 -37.15 11.80
CA ARG A 416 22.90 -36.18 11.53
C ARG A 416 22.59 -36.22 10.04
N ARG A 417 21.48 -36.82 9.62
CA ARG A 417 20.96 -36.66 8.27
C ARG A 417 20.60 -35.19 8.13
N GLN A 418 21.47 -34.45 7.47
CA GLN A 418 21.13 -33.11 6.94
C GLN A 418 19.95 -33.28 5.93
N ARG A 419 18.84 -32.66 6.21
CA ARG A 419 17.74 -32.45 5.26
C ARG A 419 17.88 -31.09 4.58
#